data_d69de1d20b715180b6fb7a562d30bc91
#
_entry.id   d69de1d20b715180b6fb7a562d30bc91
#
_cell.length_a   1.000
_cell.length_b   1.000
_cell.length_c   1.000
_cell.angle_alpha   90.00
_cell.angle_beta   90.00
_cell.angle_gamma   90.00
#
_symmetry.space_group_name_H-M   'P 1'
#
loop_
_entity.id
_entity.type
_entity.pdbx_description
1 polymer ?
#
loop_
_entity_poly.entity_id
_entity_poly.type
_entity_poly.pdbx_seq_one_letter_code
_entity_poly.pdbx_strand_id
1 'polypeptide(L)'
;MNIPSKFISAQAEDFMKNNHLAKKAYTEIEESIVFNHTDASGSFTINSSSKNCNGVVPVKEGIYERLEAHYEWFREKPLPYFEDAQKGGPIDVYKEFGDPRNPFNVGLEFETGNISSAHRSMNKLCMGIKHGDLQMAFLIMPIKRLAYYLTDRVSNYEELAPYFSLLEYPLVIFGFDADHYDPNAPLLAKGRDGMSKRNIRKWQNY
;
A
#
# COMPACT_ATOMS: atom_id res chain seq x y z
N MET A 1 -5.93 -5.09 11.23
CA MET A 1 -6.09 -3.63 10.95
C MET A 1 -7.49 -3.34 10.47
N ASN A 2 -7.94 -2.10 10.60
CA ASN A 2 -9.21 -1.64 10.01
C ASN A 2 -8.97 -0.59 8.91
N ILE A 3 -10.01 -0.32 8.09
CA ILE A 3 -9.94 0.61 6.96
C ILE A 3 -11.05 1.67 7.14
N PRO A 4 -10.81 2.69 7.97
CA PRO A 4 -11.83 3.71 8.27
C PRO A 4 -12.07 4.68 7.11
N SER A 5 -11.13 4.78 6.18
CA SER A 5 -11.22 5.72 5.06
C SER A 5 -10.95 5.01 3.73
N LYS A 6 -11.80 5.30 2.73
CA LYS A 6 -11.67 4.75 1.38
C LYS A 6 -12.02 5.82 0.36
N PHE A 7 -11.20 5.93 -0.67
CA PHE A 7 -11.56 6.62 -1.90
C PHE A 7 -11.58 5.61 -3.04
N ILE A 8 -12.66 5.62 -3.80
CA ILE A 8 -12.84 4.81 -5.01
C ILE A 8 -13.20 5.78 -6.12
N SER A 9 -12.35 5.91 -7.14
CA SER A 9 -12.68 6.73 -8.28
C SER A 9 -13.89 6.18 -9.03
N ALA A 10 -14.63 7.03 -9.73
CA ALA A 10 -15.79 6.60 -10.53
C ALA A 10 -15.42 5.50 -11.53
N GLN A 11 -14.25 5.59 -12.14
CA GLN A 11 -13.73 4.60 -13.08
C GLN A 11 -13.42 3.26 -12.40
N ALA A 12 -12.85 3.28 -11.18
CA ALA A 12 -12.60 2.06 -10.40
C ALA A 12 -13.92 1.40 -9.97
N GLU A 13 -14.90 2.20 -9.57
CA GLU A 13 -16.24 1.70 -9.22
C GLU A 13 -16.91 1.02 -10.41
N ASP A 14 -16.84 1.63 -11.60
CA ASP A 14 -17.37 1.05 -12.84
C ASP A 14 -16.65 -0.24 -13.23
N PHE A 15 -15.32 -0.27 -13.14
CA PHE A 15 -14.54 -1.51 -13.35
C PHE A 15 -14.98 -2.63 -12.40
N MET A 16 -15.14 -2.36 -11.11
CA MET A 16 -15.55 -3.38 -10.15
C MET A 16 -16.99 -3.87 -10.37
N LYS A 17 -17.87 -3.03 -10.92
CA LYS A 17 -19.24 -3.44 -11.28
C LYS A 17 -19.27 -4.37 -12.49
N ASN A 18 -18.40 -4.12 -13.48
CA ASN A 18 -18.46 -4.76 -14.79
C ASN A 18 -17.38 -5.85 -15.00
N ASN A 19 -16.36 -5.91 -14.14
CA ASN A 19 -15.25 -6.84 -14.25
C ASN A 19 -14.99 -7.55 -12.92
N HIS A 20 -15.23 -8.87 -12.90
CA HIS A 20 -15.01 -9.70 -11.72
C HIS A 20 -13.54 -9.75 -11.27
N LEU A 21 -12.57 -9.56 -12.19
CA LEU A 21 -11.14 -9.54 -11.88
C LEU A 21 -10.77 -8.27 -11.09
N ALA A 22 -11.36 -7.14 -11.45
CA ALA A 22 -11.21 -5.88 -10.69
C ALA A 22 -11.77 -6.04 -9.27
N LYS A 23 -12.95 -6.64 -9.14
CA LYS A 23 -13.55 -6.94 -7.82
C LYS A 23 -12.69 -7.90 -7.02
N LYS A 24 -12.14 -8.93 -7.66
CA LYS A 24 -11.24 -9.90 -7.03
C LYS A 24 -9.97 -9.21 -6.50
N ALA A 25 -9.32 -8.37 -7.31
CA ALA A 25 -8.16 -7.59 -6.89
C ALA A 25 -8.46 -6.72 -5.65
N TYR A 26 -9.59 -6.01 -5.68
CA TYR A 26 -10.04 -5.22 -4.54
C TYR A 26 -10.18 -6.07 -3.27
N THR A 27 -10.85 -7.22 -3.35
CA THR A 27 -11.06 -8.12 -2.21
C THR A 27 -9.74 -8.67 -1.67
N GLU A 28 -8.82 -9.13 -2.52
CA GLU A 28 -7.51 -9.67 -2.11
C GLU A 28 -6.68 -8.63 -1.35
N ILE A 29 -6.71 -7.36 -1.80
CA ILE A 29 -5.99 -6.28 -1.14
C ILE A 29 -6.67 -5.88 0.17
N GLU A 30 -7.99 -5.68 0.18
CA GLU A 30 -8.76 -5.34 1.38
C GLU A 30 -8.55 -6.37 2.48
N GLU A 31 -8.66 -7.67 2.16
CA GLU A 31 -8.42 -8.76 3.08
C GLU A 31 -6.97 -8.77 3.59
N SER A 32 -6.00 -8.48 2.74
CA SER A 32 -4.59 -8.43 3.15
C SER A 32 -4.30 -7.30 4.14
N ILE A 33 -5.04 -6.19 4.06
CA ILE A 33 -4.97 -5.12 5.06
C ILE A 33 -5.64 -5.58 6.37
N VAL A 34 -6.87 -6.07 6.29
CA VAL A 34 -7.67 -6.43 7.47
C VAL A 34 -7.03 -7.56 8.28
N PHE A 35 -6.47 -8.55 7.61
CA PHE A 35 -5.81 -9.69 8.25
C PHE A 35 -4.34 -9.45 8.67
N ASN A 36 -3.84 -8.22 8.60
CA ASN A 36 -2.52 -7.91 9.13
C ASN A 36 -2.60 -7.68 10.65
N HIS A 37 -1.91 -8.51 11.41
CA HIS A 37 -1.94 -8.55 12.86
C HIS A 37 -0.55 -8.32 13.46
N THR A 38 -0.49 -7.70 14.63
CA THR A 38 0.75 -7.49 15.39
C THR A 38 0.83 -8.35 16.63
N ASP A 39 -0.26 -9.01 17.01
CA ASP A 39 -0.34 -9.83 18.22
C ASP A 39 -1.03 -11.17 17.98
N ALA A 40 -0.89 -12.08 18.95
CA ALA A 40 -1.48 -13.42 18.91
C ALA A 40 -3.01 -13.43 19.05
N SER A 41 -3.64 -12.31 19.41
CA SER A 41 -5.10 -12.19 19.47
C SER A 41 -5.75 -12.01 18.10
N GLY A 42 -4.94 -11.80 17.05
CA GLY A 42 -5.41 -11.50 15.72
C GLY A 42 -5.74 -10.01 15.53
N SER A 43 -5.24 -9.14 16.40
CA SER A 43 -5.43 -7.69 16.32
C SER A 43 -4.17 -6.97 15.87
N PHE A 44 -4.34 -5.82 15.24
CA PHE A 44 -3.25 -4.90 14.96
C PHE A 44 -3.22 -3.84 16.07
N THR A 45 -2.36 -4.07 17.06
CA THR A 45 -2.15 -3.15 18.19
C THR A 45 -0.88 -2.35 17.98
N ILE A 46 -0.96 -1.01 18.14
CA ILE A 46 0.18 -0.12 18.01
C ILE A 46 0.55 0.49 19.37
N ASN A 47 1.86 0.61 19.62
CA ASN A 47 2.32 1.33 20.80
C ASN A 47 2.01 2.82 20.68
N SER A 48 1.29 3.36 21.65
CA SER A 48 0.85 4.75 21.69
C SER A 48 1.52 5.58 22.80
N SER A 49 2.68 5.14 23.31
CA SER A 49 3.38 5.80 24.40
C SER A 49 3.93 7.19 24.02
N SER A 50 4.32 7.38 22.77
CA SER A 50 4.81 8.67 22.28
C SER A 50 4.67 8.83 20.77
N LYS A 51 4.73 10.08 20.30
CA LYS A 51 4.78 10.41 18.88
C LYS A 51 5.98 9.72 18.21
N ASN A 52 5.78 9.26 16.97
CA ASN A 52 6.83 8.68 16.12
C ASN A 52 7.59 7.49 16.73
N CYS A 53 6.96 6.74 17.65
CA CYS A 53 7.63 5.65 18.36
C CYS A 53 7.74 4.35 17.55
N ASN A 54 6.86 4.11 16.57
CA ASN A 54 6.81 2.85 15.83
C ASN A 54 7.44 2.95 14.44
N GLY A 55 8.00 1.82 13.98
CA GLY A 55 8.42 1.64 12.60
C GLY A 55 7.25 1.27 11.68
N VAL A 56 7.46 1.42 10.38
CA VAL A 56 6.45 1.10 9.34
C VAL A 56 6.71 -0.23 8.64
N VAL A 57 7.94 -0.76 8.77
CA VAL A 57 8.36 -1.96 8.04
C VAL A 57 7.51 -3.19 8.39
N PRO A 58 7.24 -3.52 9.67
CA PRO A 58 6.44 -4.70 10.00
C PRO A 58 5.00 -4.62 9.45
N VAL A 59 4.45 -3.40 9.38
CA VAL A 59 3.10 -3.16 8.82
C VAL A 59 3.06 -3.51 7.35
N LYS A 60 4.01 -2.96 6.59
CA LYS A 60 4.14 -3.17 5.14
C LYS A 60 4.41 -4.64 4.82
N GLU A 61 5.35 -5.26 5.52
CA GLU A 61 5.75 -6.65 5.25
C GLU A 61 4.59 -7.63 5.50
N GLY A 62 3.81 -7.48 6.56
CA GLY A 62 2.68 -8.36 6.82
C GLY A 62 1.64 -8.36 5.70
N ILE A 63 1.34 -7.19 5.12
CA ILE A 63 0.44 -7.07 3.97
C ILE A 63 1.06 -7.76 2.73
N TYR A 64 2.33 -7.49 2.46
CA TYR A 64 3.01 -8.05 1.28
C TYR A 64 3.17 -9.56 1.35
N GLU A 65 3.56 -10.10 2.50
CA GLU A 65 3.68 -11.54 2.71
C GLU A 65 2.34 -12.25 2.47
N ARG A 66 1.23 -11.64 2.91
CA ARG A 66 -0.09 -12.20 2.65
C ARG A 66 -0.46 -12.15 1.17
N LEU A 67 -0.21 -11.03 0.49
CA LEU A 67 -0.45 -10.89 -0.95
C LEU A 67 0.37 -11.92 -1.75
N GLU A 68 1.64 -12.14 -1.40
CA GLU A 68 2.49 -13.12 -2.04
C GLU A 68 2.03 -14.57 -1.74
N ALA A 69 1.86 -14.91 -0.46
CA ALA A 69 1.66 -16.30 -0.04
C ALA A 69 0.24 -16.83 -0.33
N HIS A 70 -0.79 -15.99 -0.22
CA HIS A 70 -2.19 -16.41 -0.37
C HIS A 70 -2.79 -16.06 -1.73
N TYR A 71 -2.24 -15.03 -2.38
CA TYR A 71 -2.83 -14.49 -3.60
C TYR A 71 -1.87 -14.41 -4.77
N GLU A 72 -0.63 -14.88 -4.65
CA GLU A 72 0.34 -14.95 -5.74
C GLU A 72 0.64 -13.60 -6.40
N TRP A 73 0.70 -12.52 -5.61
CA TRP A 73 1.17 -11.22 -6.06
C TRP A 73 2.70 -11.17 -6.11
N PHE A 74 3.26 -10.37 -6.99
CA PHE A 74 4.70 -10.20 -7.19
C PHE A 74 5.16 -8.86 -6.66
N ARG A 75 6.32 -8.82 -6.01
CA ARG A 75 6.93 -7.58 -5.51
C ARG A 75 7.88 -6.96 -6.51
N GLU A 76 8.00 -5.61 -6.45
CA GLU A 76 9.01 -4.82 -7.15
C GLU A 76 9.01 -5.07 -8.67
N LYS A 77 7.82 -5.07 -9.29
CA LYS A 77 7.66 -5.21 -10.74
C LYS A 77 7.95 -3.88 -11.43
N PRO A 78 9.00 -3.77 -12.27
CA PRO A 78 9.16 -2.62 -13.15
C PRO A 78 7.99 -2.53 -14.12
N LEU A 79 7.47 -1.32 -14.35
CA LEU A 79 6.51 -1.10 -15.42
C LEU A 79 7.25 -0.68 -16.69
N PRO A 80 6.87 -1.19 -17.87
CA PRO A 80 7.55 -0.90 -19.14
C PRO A 80 7.77 0.59 -19.41
N TYR A 81 6.77 1.42 -19.12
CA TYR A 81 6.91 2.87 -19.27
C TYR A 81 8.05 3.48 -18.45
N PHE A 82 8.34 2.94 -17.26
CA PHE A 82 9.39 3.45 -16.38
C PHE A 82 10.76 2.82 -16.61
N GLU A 83 10.85 1.67 -17.28
CA GLU A 83 12.13 1.04 -17.63
C GLU A 83 12.96 1.94 -18.53
N ASP A 84 12.35 2.54 -19.54
CA ASP A 84 13.02 3.49 -20.46
C ASP A 84 13.37 4.81 -19.77
N ALA A 85 12.64 5.20 -18.75
CA ALA A 85 12.82 6.49 -18.09
C ALA A 85 13.88 6.49 -16.97
N GLN A 86 14.39 5.33 -16.51
CA GLN A 86 15.35 5.15 -15.39
C GLN A 86 14.97 5.86 -14.08
N LYS A 87 13.74 6.36 -13.93
CA LYS A 87 13.38 7.33 -12.86
C LYS A 87 12.17 6.97 -12.02
N GLY A 88 11.34 6.01 -12.44
CA GLY A 88 10.08 5.70 -11.74
C GLY A 88 10.21 4.73 -10.58
N GLY A 89 11.19 3.83 -10.65
CA GLY A 89 11.27 2.67 -9.77
C GLY A 89 10.13 1.65 -9.99
N PRO A 90 10.28 0.43 -9.48
CA PRO A 90 9.26 -0.59 -9.62
C PRO A 90 7.98 -0.23 -8.84
N ILE A 91 6.85 -0.84 -9.24
CA ILE A 91 5.65 -0.87 -8.41
C ILE A 91 5.92 -1.80 -7.24
N ASP A 92 5.49 -1.42 -6.05
CA ASP A 92 5.71 -2.18 -4.83
C ASP A 92 5.17 -3.61 -4.93
N VAL A 93 3.93 -3.77 -5.42
CA VAL A 93 3.28 -5.07 -5.63
C VAL A 93 2.42 -5.04 -6.89
N TYR A 94 2.42 -6.15 -7.63
CA TYR A 94 1.78 -6.27 -8.94
C TYR A 94 1.18 -7.65 -9.13
N LYS A 95 0.07 -7.74 -9.87
CA LYS A 95 -0.51 -9.02 -10.29
C LYS A 95 -1.19 -8.90 -11.65
N GLU A 96 -1.05 -9.98 -12.43
CA GLU A 96 -1.78 -10.24 -13.67
C GLU A 96 -2.94 -11.18 -13.38
N PHE A 97 -4.15 -10.76 -13.71
CA PHE A 97 -5.36 -11.55 -13.55
C PHE A 97 -5.89 -12.05 -14.91
N GLY A 98 -6.46 -13.23 -14.95
CA GLY A 98 -7.17 -13.75 -16.13
C GLY A 98 -6.27 -14.44 -17.15
N ASP A 99 -6.57 -14.28 -18.45
CA ASP A 99 -5.82 -14.91 -19.53
C ASP A 99 -4.45 -14.27 -19.70
N PRO A 100 -3.33 -15.03 -19.64
CA PRO A 100 -1.98 -14.48 -19.84
C PRO A 100 -1.76 -13.76 -21.18
N ARG A 101 -2.60 -14.03 -22.20
CA ARG A 101 -2.52 -13.34 -23.50
C ARG A 101 -3.22 -11.98 -23.52
N ASN A 102 -4.08 -11.74 -22.54
CA ASN A 102 -4.77 -10.46 -22.33
C ASN A 102 -5.04 -10.26 -20.83
N PRO A 103 -3.99 -10.04 -20.04
CA PRO A 103 -4.10 -9.95 -18.60
C PRO A 103 -4.79 -8.66 -18.16
N PHE A 104 -5.51 -8.74 -17.06
CA PHE A 104 -5.97 -7.58 -16.30
C PHE A 104 -4.91 -7.26 -15.25
N ASN A 105 -4.09 -6.25 -15.53
CA ASN A 105 -2.92 -5.88 -14.73
C ASN A 105 -3.29 -4.92 -13.60
N VAL A 106 -2.89 -5.25 -12.39
CA VAL A 106 -3.14 -4.43 -11.21
C VAL A 106 -1.85 -4.12 -10.48
N GLY A 107 -1.66 -2.84 -10.14
CA GLY A 107 -0.52 -2.38 -9.34
C GLY A 107 -0.95 -1.82 -7.99
N LEU A 108 -0.06 -1.95 -7.00
CA LEU A 108 -0.27 -1.45 -5.66
C LEU A 108 1.00 -0.77 -5.14
N GLU A 109 0.83 0.39 -4.51
CA GLU A 109 1.86 1.10 -3.74
C GLU A 109 1.43 1.17 -2.27
N PHE A 110 2.37 0.93 -1.36
CA PHE A 110 2.19 1.14 0.07
C PHE A 110 3.02 2.33 0.52
N GLU A 111 2.38 3.40 0.89
CA GLU A 111 3.05 4.66 1.15
C GLU A 111 3.09 5.02 2.63
N THR A 112 4.31 5.12 3.15
CA THR A 112 4.62 5.56 4.52
C THR A 112 5.79 6.55 4.55
N GLY A 113 6.14 7.11 3.41
CA GLY A 113 7.08 8.22 3.30
C GLY A 113 6.40 9.57 3.53
N ASN A 114 7.07 10.63 3.17
CA ASN A 114 6.51 11.99 3.28
C ASN A 114 5.47 12.26 2.18
N ILE A 115 4.79 13.42 2.27
CA ILE A 115 3.73 13.78 1.32
C ILE A 115 4.22 13.85 -0.14
N SER A 116 5.47 14.24 -0.38
CA SER A 116 6.03 14.24 -1.74
C SER A 116 6.19 12.83 -2.30
N SER A 117 6.53 11.85 -1.43
CA SER A 117 6.55 10.44 -1.80
C SER A 117 5.15 9.92 -2.10
N ALA A 118 4.14 10.31 -1.31
CA ALA A 118 2.75 9.93 -1.55
C ALA A 118 2.24 10.43 -2.91
N HIS A 119 2.52 11.68 -3.26
CA HIS A 119 2.23 12.20 -4.59
C HIS A 119 2.98 11.46 -5.70
N ARG A 120 4.25 11.10 -5.48
CA ARG A 120 5.03 10.33 -6.46
C ARG A 120 4.44 8.95 -6.67
N SER A 121 4.07 8.24 -5.61
CA SER A 121 3.44 6.91 -5.67
C SER A 121 2.09 6.98 -6.40
N MET A 122 1.25 7.94 -6.05
CA MET A 122 -0.03 8.18 -6.73
C MET A 122 0.17 8.47 -8.23
N ASN A 123 1.09 9.37 -8.56
CA ASN A 123 1.38 9.72 -9.96
C ASN A 123 1.96 8.54 -10.74
N LYS A 124 2.82 7.72 -10.13
CA LYS A 124 3.37 6.50 -10.73
C LYS A 124 2.24 5.52 -11.11
N LEU A 125 1.29 5.30 -10.22
CA LEU A 125 0.10 4.47 -10.49
C LEU A 125 -0.74 5.04 -11.63
N CYS A 126 -1.03 6.35 -11.62
CA CYS A 126 -1.78 7.01 -12.69
C CYS A 126 -1.06 6.92 -14.04
N MET A 127 0.27 7.06 -14.06
CA MET A 127 1.05 6.93 -15.28
C MET A 127 1.05 5.49 -15.81
N GLY A 128 1.16 4.48 -14.93
CA GLY A 128 1.03 3.08 -15.32
C GLY A 128 -0.33 2.78 -15.98
N ILE A 129 -1.42 3.36 -15.46
CA ILE A 129 -2.75 3.21 -16.06
C ILE A 129 -2.82 3.97 -17.40
N LYS A 130 -2.35 5.22 -17.45
CA LYS A 130 -2.36 6.05 -18.65
C LYS A 130 -1.65 5.40 -19.84
N HIS A 131 -0.56 4.71 -19.58
CA HIS A 131 0.24 4.03 -20.61
C HIS A 131 -0.18 2.58 -20.89
N GLY A 132 -1.22 2.08 -20.19
CA GLY A 132 -1.76 0.75 -20.41
C GLY A 132 -0.99 -0.39 -19.73
N ASP A 133 0.04 -0.08 -18.93
CA ASP A 133 0.76 -1.07 -18.13
C ASP A 133 -0.11 -1.65 -17.02
N LEU A 134 -1.07 -0.85 -16.51
CA LEU A 134 -2.06 -1.22 -15.50
C LEU A 134 -3.47 -0.91 -16.02
N GLN A 135 -4.45 -1.73 -15.66
CA GLN A 135 -5.87 -1.45 -15.86
C GLN A 135 -6.52 -0.86 -14.61
N MET A 136 -5.99 -1.17 -13.42
CA MET A 136 -6.46 -0.63 -12.15
C MET A 136 -5.29 -0.54 -11.17
N ALA A 137 -5.38 0.38 -10.22
CA ALA A 137 -4.32 0.54 -9.24
C ALA A 137 -4.84 0.84 -7.83
N PHE A 138 -3.99 0.59 -6.85
CA PHE A 138 -4.28 0.77 -5.42
C PHE A 138 -3.15 1.53 -4.73
N LEU A 139 -3.53 2.42 -3.81
CA LEU A 139 -2.61 3.08 -2.89
C LEU A 139 -3.06 2.78 -1.46
N ILE A 140 -2.16 2.30 -0.63
CA ILE A 140 -2.43 2.03 0.80
C ILE A 140 -1.59 3.00 1.62
N MET A 141 -2.22 3.72 2.54
CA MET A 141 -1.53 4.65 3.42
C MET A 141 -2.23 4.78 4.77
N PRO A 142 -1.53 5.17 5.85
CA PRO A 142 -2.16 5.33 7.15
C PRO A 142 -3.09 6.54 7.16
N ILE A 143 -4.11 6.51 8.03
CA ILE A 143 -4.84 7.73 8.40
C ILE A 143 -3.98 8.60 9.33
N LYS A 144 -4.35 9.86 9.50
CA LYS A 144 -3.64 10.86 10.30
C LYS A 144 -3.37 10.41 11.74
N ARG A 145 -4.36 9.75 12.37
CA ARG A 145 -4.23 9.25 13.74
C ARG A 145 -3.10 8.24 13.86
N LEU A 146 -3.04 7.26 12.97
CA LEU A 146 -2.00 6.23 12.97
C LEU A 146 -0.64 6.81 12.59
N ALA A 147 -0.59 7.67 11.57
CA ALA A 147 0.64 8.32 11.12
C ALA A 147 1.35 9.08 12.25
N TYR A 148 0.61 9.62 13.23
CA TYR A 148 1.18 10.30 14.40
C TYR A 148 2.11 9.41 15.23
N TYR A 149 1.83 8.10 15.31
CA TYR A 149 2.61 7.13 16.08
C TYR A 149 3.66 6.39 15.26
N LEU A 150 3.60 6.47 13.93
CA LEU A 150 4.60 5.90 13.02
C LEU A 150 5.85 6.80 12.96
N THR A 151 6.88 6.38 12.26
CA THR A 151 8.13 7.14 12.11
C THR A 151 7.88 8.57 11.63
N ASP A 152 8.90 9.44 11.81
CA ASP A 152 8.77 10.86 11.47
C ASP A 152 8.39 11.10 10.00
N ARG A 153 7.52 12.11 9.79
CA ARG A 153 7.08 12.60 8.48
C ARG A 153 6.29 11.63 7.62
N VAL A 154 5.66 10.62 8.20
CA VAL A 154 4.73 9.76 7.46
C VAL A 154 3.54 10.58 6.98
N SER A 155 3.31 10.57 5.68
CA SER A 155 2.10 11.14 5.06
C SER A 155 0.87 10.32 5.44
N ASN A 156 -0.30 10.93 5.31
CA ASN A 156 -1.54 10.28 5.68
C ASN A 156 -2.65 10.57 4.67
N TYR A 157 -3.69 9.77 4.75
CA TYR A 157 -4.84 9.82 3.85
C TYR A 157 -5.47 11.22 3.78
N GLU A 158 -5.62 11.90 4.92
CA GLU A 158 -6.26 13.20 5.00
C GLU A 158 -5.44 14.32 4.34
N GLU A 159 -4.10 14.20 4.34
CA GLU A 159 -3.23 15.14 3.61
C GLU A 159 -3.33 14.97 2.10
N LEU A 160 -3.55 13.74 1.62
CA LEU A 160 -3.66 13.46 0.19
C LEU A 160 -5.10 13.65 -0.35
N ALA A 161 -6.12 13.53 0.52
CA ALA A 161 -7.54 13.56 0.14
C ALA A 161 -7.98 14.79 -0.69
N PRO A 162 -7.47 16.02 -0.47
CA PRO A 162 -7.83 17.17 -1.31
C PRO A 162 -7.52 17.00 -2.80
N TYR A 163 -6.58 16.12 -3.13
CA TYR A 163 -6.15 15.86 -4.52
C TYR A 163 -6.94 14.75 -5.21
N PHE A 164 -7.78 14.01 -4.48
CA PHE A 164 -8.53 12.88 -5.06
C PHE A 164 -9.51 13.32 -6.14
N SER A 165 -10.04 14.53 -6.04
CA SER A 165 -10.93 15.10 -7.07
C SER A 165 -10.27 15.30 -8.44
N LEU A 166 -8.93 15.26 -8.50
CA LEU A 166 -8.15 15.37 -9.74
C LEU A 166 -7.91 14.01 -10.42
N LEU A 167 -8.33 12.91 -9.77
CA LEU A 167 -8.03 11.56 -10.25
C LEU A 167 -9.10 11.07 -11.22
N GLU A 168 -8.71 10.94 -12.48
CA GLU A 168 -9.55 10.46 -13.59
C GLU A 168 -9.18 9.03 -14.02
N TYR A 169 -8.51 8.27 -13.17
CA TYR A 169 -8.04 6.91 -13.45
C TYR A 169 -8.70 5.89 -12.51
N PRO A 170 -8.79 4.59 -12.91
CA PRO A 170 -9.29 3.52 -12.04
C PRO A 170 -8.38 3.29 -10.82
N LEU A 171 -8.49 4.14 -9.82
CA LEU A 171 -7.66 4.15 -8.62
C LEU A 171 -8.51 3.99 -7.35
N VAL A 172 -8.04 3.14 -6.45
CA VAL A 172 -8.57 2.98 -5.09
C VAL A 172 -7.51 3.38 -4.09
N ILE A 173 -7.88 4.16 -3.08
CA ILE A 173 -6.97 4.56 -2.00
C ILE A 173 -7.56 4.11 -0.67
N PHE A 174 -6.82 3.28 0.06
CA PHE A 174 -7.18 2.82 1.39
C PHE A 174 -6.43 3.62 2.47
N GLY A 175 -7.18 4.23 3.37
CA GLY A 175 -6.67 4.78 4.62
C GLY A 175 -6.83 3.75 5.73
N PHE A 176 -5.73 3.16 6.21
CA PHE A 176 -5.77 2.15 7.26
C PHE A 176 -5.46 2.70 8.65
N ASP A 177 -5.96 2.01 9.68
CA ASP A 177 -5.74 2.33 11.09
C ASP A 177 -5.43 1.07 11.92
N ALA A 178 -4.88 1.27 13.11
CA ALA A 178 -4.73 0.22 14.09
C ALA A 178 -6.10 -0.14 14.71
N ASP A 179 -6.25 -1.41 15.10
CA ASP A 179 -7.43 -1.85 15.85
C ASP A 179 -7.36 -1.32 17.29
N HIS A 180 -6.17 -1.30 17.88
CA HIS A 180 -5.94 -0.85 19.25
C HIS A 180 -4.71 0.04 19.39
N TYR A 181 -4.79 0.95 20.34
CA TYR A 181 -3.72 1.86 20.76
C TYR A 181 -3.40 1.58 22.23
N ASP A 182 -2.23 0.98 22.50
CA ASP A 182 -1.80 0.64 23.85
C ASP A 182 -0.38 1.21 24.10
N PRO A 183 -0.19 2.08 25.11
CA PRO A 183 1.14 2.62 25.43
C PRO A 183 2.13 1.54 25.93
N ASN A 184 1.64 0.37 26.35
CA ASN A 184 2.45 -0.75 26.83
C ASN A 184 2.69 -1.83 25.75
N ALA A 185 2.07 -1.72 24.57
CA ALA A 185 2.31 -2.66 23.50
C ALA A 185 3.80 -2.63 23.07
N PRO A 186 4.36 -3.75 22.54
CA PRO A 186 5.70 -3.74 21.97
C PRO A 186 5.83 -2.68 20.87
N LEU A 187 6.98 -2.00 20.82
CA LEU A 187 7.29 -1.07 19.74
C LEU A 187 7.49 -1.86 18.43
N LEU A 188 6.88 -1.41 17.36
CA LEU A 188 7.18 -1.91 16.02
C LEU A 188 8.61 -1.50 15.63
N ALA A 189 9.39 -2.45 15.14
CA ALA A 189 10.78 -2.22 14.77
C ALA A 189 10.91 -1.09 13.72
N LYS A 190 11.77 -0.12 14.01
CA LYS A 190 12.15 0.91 13.04
C LYS A 190 13.21 0.33 12.11
N GLY A 191 12.97 0.38 10.81
CA GLY A 191 14.02 0.20 9.81
C GLY A 191 15.01 1.37 9.89
N ARG A 192 16.26 1.18 9.42
CA ARG A 192 17.18 2.29 9.19
C ARG A 192 16.71 3.02 7.93
N ASP A 193 16.43 4.30 8.05
CA ASP A 193 16.22 5.26 6.95
C ASP A 193 15.12 4.91 5.92
N GLY A 194 13.96 4.45 6.35
CA GLY A 194 12.86 4.18 5.42
C GLY A 194 13.16 3.10 4.37
N MET A 195 13.89 2.09 4.73
CA MET A 195 14.62 1.19 3.84
C MET A 195 13.80 0.18 3.08
N SER A 196 14.20 0.00 1.81
CA SER A 196 13.84 -1.10 0.94
C SER A 196 14.29 -2.48 1.49
N LYS A 197 13.66 -3.58 1.03
CA LYS A 197 14.03 -4.98 1.34
C LYS A 197 15.53 -5.30 1.25
N ARG A 198 16.28 -4.66 0.33
CA ARG A 198 17.74 -4.86 0.20
C ARG A 198 18.48 -4.57 1.48
N ASN A 199 18.01 -3.64 2.26
CA ASN A 199 18.65 -3.23 3.49
C ASN A 199 18.20 -4.09 4.68
N ILE A 200 16.98 -4.59 4.70
CA ILE A 200 16.47 -5.50 5.74
C ILE A 200 17.20 -6.83 5.70
N ARG A 201 17.41 -7.42 4.51
CA ARG A 201 18.19 -8.68 4.36
C ARG A 201 19.65 -8.58 4.83
N LYS A 202 20.28 -7.41 4.73
CA LYS A 202 21.60 -7.17 5.31
C LYS A 202 21.62 -7.20 6.84
N TRP A 203 20.48 -7.04 7.49
CA TRP A 203 20.35 -6.95 8.95
C TRP A 203 20.02 -8.28 9.62
N GLN A 204 19.40 -9.20 8.89
CA GLN A 204 19.12 -10.55 9.40
C GLN A 204 20.35 -11.45 9.45
N ASN A 205 21.47 -11.00 8.89
CA ASN A 205 22.73 -11.73 8.85
C ASN A 205 23.83 -11.14 9.77
N TYR A 206 23.47 -10.26 10.70
CA TYR A 206 24.27 -9.75 11.80
C TYR A 206 23.47 -9.87 13.11
#